data_53082dda36e8edbe0eb12d435999a882
#
_entry.id   53082dda36e8edbe0eb12d435999a882
#
_cell.length_a   1.000
_cell.length_b   1.000
_cell.length_c   1.000
_cell.angle_alpha   90.00
_cell.angle_beta   90.00
_cell.angle_gamma   90.00
#
_symmetry.space_group_name_H-M   'P 1'
#
loop_
_entity.id
_entity.type
_entity.pdbx_description
1 polymer ?
#
loop_
_entity_poly.entity_id
_entity_poly.type
_entity_poly.pdbx_seq_one_letter_code
_entity_poly.pdbx_strand_id
1 'polypeptide(L)'
;FKGLSTDPVKPYQTGGPLLYFGGYSPAAVELCAAHCDVYLMWPETEDALANHMRNVHARAQHYGRVIDYGLRVHMIVRDTEQEAKEYAEELVSQLDDEIGRQIRARALDAKNFGVSLQAKNLAMADSAGYIEPHLWTGIGRARSGCGAALVGSVDQVLSKIERYMKMGIRAFIFSGYPHLQECEI
;
A
#
# COMPACT_ATOMS: atom_id res chain seq x y z
N PHE A 1 1.01 24.11 -14.07
CA PHE A 1 0.79 24.91 -12.87
C PHE A 1 1.94 25.87 -12.66
N LYS A 2 1.68 27.15 -12.47
CA LYS A 2 2.66 28.08 -11.92
C LYS A 2 2.25 28.34 -10.48
N GLY A 3 3.05 27.89 -9.53
CA GLY A 3 2.90 28.21 -8.12
C GLY A 3 3.92 29.29 -7.73
N LEU A 4 3.50 30.27 -6.96
CA LEU A 4 4.38 31.25 -6.33
C LEU A 4 4.34 30.99 -4.83
N SER A 5 5.50 30.64 -4.23
CA SER A 5 5.64 30.67 -2.78
C SER A 5 6.11 32.04 -2.35
N THR A 6 5.33 32.71 -1.52
CA THR A 6 5.63 34.06 -1.03
C THR A 6 6.42 34.05 0.28
N ASP A 7 6.59 32.88 0.89
CA ASP A 7 7.32 32.73 2.16
C ASP A 7 8.35 31.60 2.04
N PRO A 8 9.62 31.91 1.78
CA PRO A 8 10.67 30.92 1.60
C PRO A 8 11.15 30.38 2.94
N VAL A 9 10.30 29.66 3.68
CA VAL A 9 10.74 28.90 4.85
C VAL A 9 11.70 27.83 4.39
N LYS A 10 12.96 27.97 4.78
CA LYS A 10 13.99 26.98 4.49
C LYS A 10 13.84 25.76 5.39
N PRO A 11 13.99 24.53 4.89
CA PRO A 11 14.00 23.35 5.73
C PRO A 11 15.17 23.42 6.73
N TYR A 12 14.94 22.87 7.92
CA TYR A 12 15.97 22.78 8.96
C TYR A 12 17.12 21.84 8.54
N GLN A 13 16.80 20.74 7.87
CA GLN A 13 17.81 19.80 7.39
C GLN A 13 18.52 20.34 6.13
N THR A 14 19.81 20.08 6.03
CA THR A 14 20.56 20.27 4.79
C THR A 14 19.99 19.34 3.70
N GLY A 15 19.59 19.89 2.56
CA GLY A 15 18.98 19.14 1.46
C GLY A 15 17.47 19.01 1.53
N GLY A 16 16.83 19.42 2.63
CA GLY A 16 15.37 19.37 2.81
C GLY A 16 14.86 18.10 3.49
N PRO A 17 13.54 17.99 3.68
CA PRO A 17 12.91 16.78 4.22
C PRO A 17 12.98 15.63 3.21
N LEU A 18 12.96 14.39 3.70
CA LEU A 18 12.78 13.22 2.85
C LEU A 18 11.42 13.28 2.15
N LEU A 19 11.44 13.07 0.85
CA LEU A 19 10.24 13.11 0.02
C LEU A 19 9.74 11.69 -0.26
N TYR A 20 8.59 11.38 0.31
CA TYR A 20 7.84 10.16 0.03
C TYR A 20 6.83 10.41 -1.09
N PHE A 21 6.75 9.51 -2.02
CA PHE A 21 5.82 9.64 -3.13
C PHE A 21 5.18 8.30 -3.48
N GLY A 22 3.86 8.31 -3.70
CA GLY A 22 3.10 7.14 -4.14
C GLY A 22 2.36 7.43 -5.45
N GLY A 23 2.44 6.50 -6.39
CA GLY A 23 1.73 6.60 -7.66
C GLY A 23 2.26 5.60 -8.68
N TYR A 24 1.34 4.95 -9.42
CA TYR A 24 1.65 3.82 -10.30
C TYR A 24 1.67 4.18 -11.78
N SER A 25 1.24 5.41 -12.16
CA SER A 25 1.30 5.81 -13.56
C SER A 25 2.75 5.99 -14.02
N PRO A 26 3.06 5.81 -15.32
CA PRO A 26 4.40 6.05 -15.84
C PRO A 26 4.97 7.43 -15.49
N ALA A 27 4.13 8.47 -15.53
CA ALA A 27 4.52 9.83 -15.14
C ALA A 27 4.83 9.94 -13.64
N ALA A 28 4.09 9.23 -12.78
CA ALA A 28 4.32 9.21 -11.34
C ALA A 28 5.64 8.49 -11.01
N VAL A 29 5.92 7.37 -11.66
CA VAL A 29 7.19 6.63 -11.50
C VAL A 29 8.36 7.51 -11.93
N GLU A 30 8.24 8.20 -13.06
CA GLU A 30 9.27 9.10 -13.58
C GLU A 30 9.54 10.26 -12.62
N LEU A 31 8.48 10.91 -12.11
CA LEU A 31 8.60 12.00 -11.14
C LEU A 31 9.27 11.54 -9.84
N CYS A 32 8.89 10.38 -9.32
CA CYS A 32 9.52 9.82 -8.12
C CYS A 32 10.99 9.52 -8.36
N ALA A 33 11.31 8.84 -9.45
CA ALA A 33 12.68 8.48 -9.79
C ALA A 33 13.59 9.71 -9.91
N ALA A 34 13.07 10.82 -10.45
CA ALA A 34 13.84 12.05 -10.63
C ALA A 34 13.99 12.89 -9.36
N HIS A 35 13.00 12.86 -8.42
CA HIS A 35 12.89 13.91 -7.40
C HIS A 35 12.65 13.40 -5.97
N CYS A 36 12.20 12.15 -5.76
CA CYS A 36 11.81 11.68 -4.44
C CYS A 36 12.86 10.72 -3.85
N ASP A 37 12.79 10.53 -2.53
CA ASP A 37 13.74 9.70 -1.80
C ASP A 37 13.17 8.32 -1.49
N VAL A 38 11.85 8.23 -1.30
CA VAL A 38 11.15 6.97 -1.02
C VAL A 38 9.97 6.79 -1.96
N TYR A 39 9.94 5.66 -2.67
CA TYR A 39 8.78 5.25 -3.46
C TYR A 39 7.85 4.39 -2.62
N LEU A 40 6.66 4.91 -2.34
CA LEU A 40 5.67 4.28 -1.48
C LEU A 40 4.67 3.47 -2.32
N MET A 41 4.57 2.18 -2.02
CA MET A 41 3.72 1.24 -2.74
C MET A 41 2.50 0.81 -1.92
N TRP A 42 1.48 0.32 -2.60
CA TRP A 42 0.41 -0.48 -2.02
C TRP A 42 0.78 -1.97 -2.07
N PRO A 43 0.18 -2.80 -1.18
CA PRO A 43 0.50 -4.22 -1.15
C PRO A 43 -0.04 -4.93 -2.39
N GLU A 44 0.84 -5.71 -2.96
CA GLU A 44 0.62 -6.63 -4.07
C GLU A 44 1.33 -7.94 -3.77
N THR A 45 1.24 -8.91 -4.67
CA THR A 45 2.06 -10.13 -4.56
C THR A 45 3.55 -9.79 -4.53
N GLU A 46 4.35 -10.60 -3.86
CA GLU A 46 5.81 -10.39 -3.76
C GLU A 46 6.46 -10.24 -5.14
N ASP A 47 6.04 -11.07 -6.11
CA ASP A 47 6.54 -10.99 -7.49
C ASP A 47 6.15 -9.67 -8.18
N ALA A 48 4.93 -9.19 -7.98
CA ALA A 48 4.48 -7.92 -8.54
C ALA A 48 5.25 -6.74 -7.93
N LEU A 49 5.43 -6.73 -6.61
CA LEU A 49 6.25 -5.73 -5.92
C LEU A 49 7.69 -5.74 -6.43
N ALA A 50 8.32 -6.92 -6.53
CA ALA A 50 9.68 -7.05 -7.04
C ALA A 50 9.83 -6.52 -8.47
N ASN A 51 8.87 -6.84 -9.34
CA ASN A 51 8.83 -6.33 -10.72
C ASN A 51 8.72 -4.80 -10.75
N HIS A 52 7.84 -4.25 -9.90
CA HIS A 52 7.61 -2.83 -9.83
C HIS A 52 8.85 -2.09 -9.31
N MET A 53 9.47 -2.60 -8.25
CA MET A 53 10.71 -2.07 -7.69
C MET A 53 11.85 -2.07 -8.73
N ARG A 54 12.00 -3.14 -9.53
CA ARG A 54 12.98 -3.18 -10.63
C ARG A 54 12.75 -2.08 -11.67
N ASN A 55 11.50 -1.85 -12.04
CA ASN A 55 11.17 -0.77 -12.98
C ASN A 55 11.51 0.62 -12.42
N VAL A 56 11.12 0.89 -11.18
CA VAL A 56 11.44 2.15 -10.50
C VAL A 56 12.95 2.33 -10.33
N HIS A 57 13.64 1.27 -9.96
CA HIS A 57 15.11 1.29 -9.83
C HIS A 57 15.82 1.67 -11.15
N ALA A 58 15.42 1.03 -12.25
CA ALA A 58 15.99 1.33 -13.57
C ALA A 58 15.78 2.81 -13.97
N ARG A 59 14.62 3.39 -13.61
CA ARG A 59 14.34 4.81 -13.83
C ARG A 59 15.19 5.72 -12.95
N ALA A 60 15.34 5.39 -11.67
CA ALA A 60 16.18 6.15 -10.74
C ALA A 60 17.66 6.14 -11.18
N GLN A 61 18.15 5.01 -11.66
CA GLN A 61 19.52 4.90 -12.21
C GLN A 61 19.74 5.84 -13.40
N HIS A 62 18.73 6.05 -14.25
CA HIS A 62 18.82 7.01 -15.37
C HIS A 62 19.09 8.45 -14.88
N TYR A 63 18.61 8.79 -13.68
CA TYR A 63 18.88 10.08 -13.01
C TYR A 63 20.09 10.06 -12.08
N GLY A 64 20.86 8.95 -12.05
CA GLY A 64 21.99 8.78 -11.12
C GLY A 64 21.57 8.74 -9.65
N ARG A 65 20.31 8.35 -9.36
CA ARG A 65 19.74 8.34 -8.01
C ARG A 65 19.58 6.92 -7.47
N VAL A 66 19.65 6.83 -6.15
CA VAL A 66 19.23 5.67 -5.37
C VAL A 66 18.02 6.12 -4.58
N ILE A 67 16.95 5.33 -4.61
CA ILE A 67 15.72 5.57 -3.85
C ILE A 67 15.40 4.35 -2.98
N ASP A 68 14.82 4.61 -1.83
CA ASP A 68 14.29 3.59 -0.95
C ASP A 68 12.84 3.22 -1.32
N TYR A 69 12.38 2.09 -0.79
CA TYR A 69 11.03 1.59 -1.02
C TYR A 69 10.25 1.54 0.28
N GLY A 70 9.00 1.95 0.21
CA GLY A 70 8.05 1.87 1.30
C GLY A 70 6.79 1.11 0.90
N LEU A 71 6.12 0.53 1.89
CA LEU A 71 4.87 -0.20 1.73
C LEU A 71 3.83 0.34 2.71
N ARG A 72 2.66 0.72 2.20
CA ARG A 72 1.49 1.00 3.04
C ARG A 72 0.56 -0.19 3.01
N VAL A 73 0.32 -0.81 4.16
CA VAL A 73 -0.48 -2.02 4.28
C VAL A 73 -1.34 -1.99 5.53
N HIS A 74 -2.56 -2.52 5.45
CA HIS A 74 -3.38 -2.76 6.62
C HIS A 74 -2.93 -4.04 7.33
N MET A 75 -3.20 -4.10 8.63
CA MET A 75 -2.84 -5.24 9.46
C MET A 75 -4.04 -5.72 10.25
N ILE A 76 -4.20 -7.03 10.33
CA ILE A 76 -5.14 -7.74 11.20
C ILE A 76 -4.36 -8.87 11.85
N VAL A 77 -3.89 -8.63 13.08
CA VAL A 77 -3.04 -9.56 13.82
C VAL A 77 -3.80 -10.04 15.05
N ARG A 78 -3.84 -11.34 15.28
CA ARG A 78 -4.46 -11.98 16.46
C ARG A 78 -3.53 -13.08 17.00
N ASP A 79 -3.90 -13.68 18.10
CA ASP A 79 -3.10 -14.74 18.70
C ASP A 79 -2.96 -15.96 17.77
N THR A 80 -4.00 -16.25 17.01
CA THR A 80 -4.02 -17.35 16.04
C THR A 80 -4.42 -16.86 14.64
N GLU A 81 -4.01 -17.63 13.63
CA GLU A 81 -4.44 -17.38 12.25
C GLU A 81 -5.95 -17.45 12.09
N GLN A 82 -6.58 -18.39 12.79
CA GLN A 82 -8.03 -18.58 12.71
C GLN A 82 -8.77 -17.35 13.24
N GLU A 83 -8.41 -16.83 14.40
CA GLU A 83 -8.99 -15.62 14.98
C GLU A 83 -8.77 -14.40 14.08
N ALA A 84 -7.60 -14.28 13.46
CA ALA A 84 -7.32 -13.19 12.53
C ALA A 84 -8.22 -13.26 11.28
N LYS A 85 -8.46 -14.45 10.74
CA LYS A 85 -9.36 -14.67 9.60
C LYS A 85 -10.82 -14.40 9.95
N GLU A 86 -11.28 -14.91 11.08
CA GLU A 86 -12.64 -14.67 11.57
C GLU A 86 -12.90 -13.18 11.78
N TYR A 87 -11.96 -12.47 12.38
CA TYR A 87 -12.06 -11.02 12.53
C TYR A 87 -12.06 -10.27 11.20
N ALA A 88 -11.24 -10.69 10.23
CA ALA A 88 -11.23 -10.09 8.90
C ALA A 88 -12.58 -10.25 8.19
N GLU A 89 -13.20 -11.42 8.31
CA GLU A 89 -14.54 -11.70 7.79
C GLU A 89 -15.62 -10.88 8.50
N GLU A 90 -15.56 -10.81 9.84
CA GLU A 90 -16.48 -10.00 10.64
C GLU A 90 -16.42 -8.53 10.24
N LEU A 91 -15.21 -7.98 10.07
CA LEU A 91 -14.99 -6.58 9.72
C LEU A 91 -15.72 -6.16 8.44
N VAL A 92 -15.88 -7.07 7.49
CA VAL A 92 -16.56 -6.82 6.22
C VAL A 92 -17.94 -7.46 6.11
N SER A 93 -18.41 -8.15 7.12
CA SER A 93 -19.66 -8.94 7.11
C SER A 93 -20.91 -8.11 6.83
N GLN A 94 -20.91 -6.84 7.24
CA GLN A 94 -22.02 -5.91 7.04
C GLN A 94 -21.91 -5.06 5.77
N LEU A 95 -20.87 -5.30 4.94
CA LEU A 95 -20.73 -4.55 3.70
C LEU A 95 -21.73 -5.00 2.64
N ASP A 96 -22.48 -4.06 2.12
CA ASP A 96 -23.23 -4.22 0.89
C ASP A 96 -22.30 -4.00 -0.31
N ASP A 97 -22.02 -5.05 -1.08
CA ASP A 97 -21.10 -5.00 -2.21
C ASP A 97 -21.57 -4.06 -3.33
N GLU A 98 -22.89 -3.89 -3.51
CA GLU A 98 -23.44 -2.95 -4.46
C GLU A 98 -23.19 -1.50 -4.04
N ILE A 99 -23.47 -1.19 -2.78
CA ILE A 99 -23.17 0.13 -2.19
C ILE A 99 -21.66 0.38 -2.24
N GLY A 100 -20.85 -0.60 -1.88
CA GLY A 100 -19.39 -0.52 -1.96
C GLY A 100 -18.89 -0.22 -3.39
N ARG A 101 -19.43 -0.89 -4.40
CA ARG A 101 -19.12 -0.60 -5.81
C ARG A 101 -19.52 0.81 -6.22
N GLN A 102 -20.69 1.28 -5.81
CA GLN A 102 -21.16 2.64 -6.10
C GLN A 102 -20.28 3.71 -5.45
N ILE A 103 -19.88 3.52 -4.21
CA ILE A 103 -18.96 4.43 -3.50
C ILE A 103 -17.63 4.49 -4.24
N ARG A 104 -17.05 3.35 -4.61
CA ARG A 104 -15.78 3.30 -5.35
C ARG A 104 -15.89 3.96 -6.73
N ALA A 105 -17.00 3.74 -7.44
CA ALA A 105 -17.22 4.33 -8.76
C ALA A 105 -17.37 5.86 -8.74
N ARG A 106 -17.85 6.41 -7.62
CA ARG A 106 -18.03 7.87 -7.40
C ARG A 106 -16.80 8.54 -6.79
N ALA A 107 -15.83 7.74 -6.30
CA ALA A 107 -14.62 8.30 -5.72
C ALA A 107 -13.85 9.14 -6.76
N LEU A 108 -13.26 10.25 -6.33
CA LEU A 108 -12.50 11.15 -7.20
C LEU A 108 -11.32 10.46 -7.90
N ASP A 109 -10.82 9.40 -7.28
CA ASP A 109 -9.71 8.59 -7.77
C ASP A 109 -10.14 7.33 -8.51
N ALA A 110 -11.43 7.13 -8.79
CA ALA A 110 -11.98 5.92 -9.45
C ALA A 110 -11.29 5.57 -10.78
N LYS A 111 -10.75 6.56 -11.49
CA LYS A 111 -9.98 6.40 -12.73
C LYS A 111 -8.47 6.39 -12.52
N ASN A 112 -8.01 6.39 -11.28
CA ASN A 112 -6.60 6.35 -10.95
C ASN A 112 -6.00 4.97 -11.28
N PHE A 113 -4.77 4.97 -11.76
CA PHE A 113 -4.06 3.75 -12.13
C PHE A 113 -3.92 2.76 -10.95
N GLY A 114 -3.62 3.27 -9.74
CA GLY A 114 -3.52 2.46 -8.53
C GLY A 114 -4.84 1.82 -8.11
N VAL A 115 -5.97 2.54 -8.28
CA VAL A 115 -7.32 1.99 -8.01
C VAL A 115 -7.65 0.85 -8.98
N SER A 116 -7.28 1.00 -10.25
CA SER A 116 -7.44 -0.07 -11.26
C SER A 116 -6.61 -1.30 -10.90
N LEU A 117 -5.42 -1.12 -10.34
CA LEU A 117 -4.57 -2.21 -9.87
C LEU A 117 -5.17 -2.93 -8.67
N GLN A 118 -5.73 -2.19 -7.70
CA GLN A 118 -6.45 -2.79 -6.57
C GLN A 118 -7.67 -3.59 -7.02
N ALA A 119 -8.43 -3.09 -7.99
CA ALA A 119 -9.57 -3.83 -8.55
C ALA A 119 -9.12 -5.13 -9.23
N LYS A 120 -7.97 -5.10 -9.92
CA LYS A 120 -7.37 -6.30 -10.51
C LYS A 120 -6.97 -7.32 -9.43
N ASN A 121 -6.30 -6.88 -8.36
CA ASN A 121 -5.91 -7.74 -7.26
C ASN A 121 -7.14 -8.39 -6.60
N LEU A 122 -8.19 -7.61 -6.35
CA LEU A 122 -9.46 -8.13 -5.83
C LEU A 122 -10.08 -9.19 -6.74
N ALA A 123 -10.01 -9.01 -8.06
CA ALA A 123 -10.53 -9.97 -9.03
C ALA A 123 -9.67 -11.24 -9.16
N MET A 124 -8.40 -11.20 -8.77
CA MET A 124 -7.47 -12.33 -8.78
C MET A 124 -7.47 -13.14 -7.48
N ALA A 125 -8.12 -12.62 -6.43
CA ALA A 125 -8.16 -13.25 -5.12
C ALA A 125 -8.90 -14.60 -5.19
N ASP A 126 -8.52 -15.52 -4.31
CA ASP A 126 -9.23 -16.77 -4.11
C ASP A 126 -10.63 -16.55 -3.51
N SER A 127 -11.36 -17.65 -3.27
CA SER A 127 -12.71 -17.58 -2.69
C SER A 127 -12.77 -16.97 -1.30
N ALA A 128 -11.67 -16.95 -0.56
CA ALA A 128 -11.53 -16.35 0.76
C ALA A 128 -10.97 -14.91 0.71
N GLY A 129 -10.66 -14.40 -0.50
CA GLY A 129 -10.19 -13.04 -0.70
C GLY A 129 -8.67 -12.86 -0.60
N TYR A 130 -7.89 -13.94 -0.61
CA TYR A 130 -6.43 -13.89 -0.53
C TYR A 130 -5.78 -13.95 -1.92
N ILE A 131 -4.77 -13.12 -2.18
CA ILE A 131 -3.95 -13.16 -3.41
C ILE A 131 -2.60 -13.84 -3.19
N GLU A 132 -2.20 -13.97 -1.96
CA GLU A 132 -1.03 -14.69 -1.46
C GLU A 132 -1.28 -15.14 -0.02
N PRO A 133 -0.50 -16.08 0.55
CA PRO A 133 -0.57 -16.38 1.97
C PRO A 133 -0.46 -15.11 2.82
N HIS A 134 -1.43 -14.93 3.71
CA HIS A 134 -1.57 -13.78 4.62
C HIS A 134 -1.81 -12.42 3.98
N LEU A 135 -2.00 -12.31 2.66
CA LEU A 135 -2.31 -11.07 1.97
C LEU A 135 -3.77 -11.06 1.47
N TRP A 136 -4.64 -10.43 2.24
CA TRP A 136 -6.09 -10.42 2.07
C TRP A 136 -6.59 -9.11 1.45
N THR A 137 -7.36 -9.21 0.39
CA THR A 137 -7.89 -8.05 -0.36
C THR A 137 -9.27 -7.61 0.07
N GLY A 138 -9.95 -8.36 0.96
CA GLY A 138 -11.35 -8.10 1.34
C GLY A 138 -11.58 -6.71 1.91
N ILE A 139 -10.60 -6.11 2.58
CA ILE A 139 -10.68 -4.74 3.08
C ILE A 139 -10.89 -3.71 1.95
N GLY A 140 -10.42 -4.00 0.74
CA GLY A 140 -10.61 -3.16 -0.45
C GLY A 140 -12.06 -3.12 -0.96
N ARG A 141 -12.94 -4.00 -0.47
CA ARG A 141 -14.38 -3.97 -0.80
C ARG A 141 -15.07 -2.73 -0.25
N ALA A 142 -14.59 -2.20 0.89
CA ALA A 142 -15.22 -1.07 1.55
C ALA A 142 -15.07 0.24 0.77
N ARG A 143 -13.85 0.55 0.31
CA ARG A 143 -13.57 1.79 -0.43
C ARG A 143 -12.26 1.69 -1.22
N SER A 144 -12.05 2.62 -2.15
CA SER A 144 -10.76 2.82 -2.80
C SER A 144 -9.67 3.24 -1.80
N GLY A 145 -8.42 2.92 -2.09
CA GLY A 145 -7.27 3.30 -1.28
C GLY A 145 -7.01 2.42 -0.05
N CYS A 146 -7.80 1.36 0.17
CA CYS A 146 -7.55 0.39 1.24
C CYS A 146 -6.62 -0.76 0.84
N GLY A 147 -6.36 -1.01 -0.44
CA GLY A 147 -5.43 -2.03 -0.93
C GLY A 147 -5.72 -3.43 -0.39
N ALA A 148 -4.81 -3.94 0.42
CA ALA A 148 -4.93 -5.23 1.08
C ALA A 148 -4.44 -5.16 2.54
N ALA A 149 -4.73 -6.21 3.32
CA ALA A 149 -4.30 -6.37 4.71
C ALA A 149 -3.40 -7.60 4.85
N LEU A 150 -2.43 -7.54 5.74
CA LEU A 150 -1.76 -8.71 6.29
C LEU A 150 -2.65 -9.28 7.38
N VAL A 151 -3.04 -10.55 7.23
CA VAL A 151 -3.94 -11.25 8.14
C VAL A 151 -3.28 -12.53 8.64
N GLY A 152 -3.16 -12.68 9.95
CA GLY A 152 -2.56 -13.88 10.54
C GLY A 152 -2.14 -13.72 12.00
N SER A 153 -1.46 -14.73 12.50
CA SER A 153 -0.80 -14.65 13.80
C SER A 153 0.41 -13.71 13.77
N VAL A 154 0.91 -13.31 14.93
CA VAL A 154 2.10 -12.46 15.07
C VAL A 154 3.27 -13.02 14.26
N ASP A 155 3.58 -14.31 14.41
CA ASP A 155 4.72 -14.94 13.71
C ASP A 155 4.54 -14.96 12.19
N GLN A 156 3.33 -15.20 11.71
CA GLN A 156 3.02 -15.23 10.28
C GLN A 156 3.15 -13.85 9.65
N VAL A 157 2.59 -12.83 10.30
CA VAL A 157 2.66 -11.45 9.81
C VAL A 157 4.10 -10.94 9.88
N LEU A 158 4.81 -11.21 10.97
CA LEU A 158 6.23 -10.85 11.09
C LEU A 158 7.08 -11.51 10.01
N SER A 159 6.88 -12.81 9.75
CA SER A 159 7.57 -13.53 8.67
C SER A 159 7.30 -12.91 7.30
N LYS A 160 6.08 -12.41 7.05
CA LYS A 160 5.73 -11.72 5.80
C LYS A 160 6.44 -10.37 5.70
N ILE A 161 6.49 -9.59 6.79
CA ILE A 161 7.23 -8.32 6.86
C ILE A 161 8.72 -8.55 6.62
N GLU A 162 9.31 -9.58 7.23
CA GLU A 162 10.71 -9.92 6.99
C GLU A 162 11.01 -10.24 5.52
N ARG A 163 10.10 -10.92 4.82
CA ARG A 163 10.25 -11.15 3.37
C ARG A 163 10.26 -9.84 2.59
N TYR A 164 9.34 -8.91 2.91
CA TYR A 164 9.34 -7.58 2.31
C TYR A 164 10.65 -6.82 2.59
N MET A 165 11.16 -6.90 3.81
CA MET A 165 12.44 -6.28 4.16
C MET A 165 13.61 -6.91 3.38
N LYS A 166 13.63 -8.23 3.18
CA LYS A 166 14.63 -8.94 2.35
C LYS A 166 14.55 -8.54 0.89
N MET A 167 13.37 -8.17 0.39
CA MET A 167 13.20 -7.61 -0.97
C MET A 167 13.75 -6.19 -1.11
N GLY A 168 14.02 -5.49 -0.01
CA GLY A 168 14.54 -4.11 -0.01
C GLY A 168 13.54 -3.04 0.41
N ILE A 169 12.35 -3.41 0.89
CA ILE A 169 11.41 -2.46 1.47
C ILE A 169 11.92 -2.02 2.84
N ARG A 170 12.06 -0.72 3.06
CA ARG A 170 12.69 -0.12 4.25
C ARG A 170 11.73 0.72 5.09
N ALA A 171 10.62 1.17 4.53
CA ALA A 171 9.63 1.97 5.22
C ALA A 171 8.26 1.27 5.20
N PHE A 172 7.56 1.31 6.32
CA PHE A 172 6.23 0.73 6.43
C PHE A 172 5.25 1.74 7.02
N ILE A 173 4.06 1.83 6.43
CA ILE A 173 2.92 2.54 6.98
C ILE A 173 1.87 1.50 7.29
N PHE A 174 1.74 1.16 8.56
CA PHE A 174 0.73 0.23 9.04
C PHE A 174 -0.56 0.98 9.38
N SER A 175 -1.68 0.37 9.10
CA SER A 175 -2.99 0.86 9.50
C SER A 175 -3.94 -0.31 9.75
N GLY A 176 -4.96 -0.10 10.56
CA GLY A 176 -5.97 -1.10 10.89
C GLY A 176 -7.32 -0.45 11.14
N TYR A 177 -8.36 -1.24 11.26
CA TYR A 177 -9.72 -0.80 11.57
C TYR A 177 -10.32 -1.70 12.66
N PRO A 178 -10.90 -1.10 13.72
CA PRO A 178 -10.89 0.32 14.10
C PRO A 178 -9.50 0.78 14.51
N HIS A 179 -9.13 2.01 14.14
CA HIS A 179 -7.75 2.50 14.29
C HIS A 179 -7.22 2.42 15.74
N LEU A 180 -8.04 2.76 16.73
CA LEU A 180 -7.60 2.77 18.13
C LEU A 180 -7.30 1.34 18.63
N GLN A 181 -8.23 0.42 18.43
CA GLN A 181 -8.08 -0.96 18.87
C GLN A 181 -6.89 -1.65 18.19
N GLU A 182 -6.72 -1.47 16.89
CA GLU A 182 -5.61 -2.09 16.14
C GLU A 182 -4.24 -1.46 16.45
N CYS A 183 -4.19 -0.29 17.07
CA CYS A 183 -2.93 0.30 17.56
C CYS A 183 -2.50 -0.22 18.94
N GLU A 184 -3.41 -0.86 19.68
CA GLU A 184 -3.17 -1.37 21.03
C GLU A 184 -2.77 -2.86 21.05
N ILE A 185 -2.92 -3.56 19.93
CA ILE A 185 -2.53 -4.94 19.71
C ILE A 185 -1.07 -4.99 19.23
#